data_8bca12a61eabf452647cc83b3f3f9e10
#
_entry.id   8bca12a61eabf452647cc83b3f3f9e10
#
_cell.length_a   1.000
_cell.length_b   1.000
_cell.length_c   1.000
_cell.angle_alpha   90.00
_cell.angle_beta   90.00
_cell.angle_gamma   90.00
#
_symmetry.space_group_name_H-M   'P 1'
#
loop_
_entity.id
_entity.type
_entity.pdbx_description
1 polymer ?
#
loop_
_entity_poly.entity_id
_entity_poly.type
_entity_poly.pdbx_seq_one_letter_code
_entity_poly.pdbx_strand_id
1 'polypeptide(L)'
;MLLVVVVSALTISDLSAQSDAKIQAAFAESYKAELSGYYVLSVSELRAVYQADNYSINARLGWLLFLSKQYTESVNYYDKAINLKPYAIEARFGMIKALNELKSWDKVKEQYEAILKIDDQNTTSLYWLGVLLYNRKDYDNAAKNFEKIVNLYPMDYGSVIMLAWARLYQGKTGDAKVLFNQAILLSPNDPSATAGLNQIK
;
A
#
# COMPACT_ATOMS: atom_id res chain seq x y z
N MET A 1 -56.12 17.29 36.14
CA MET A 1 -55.32 17.58 34.94
C MET A 1 -54.20 16.57 34.89
N LEU A 2 -54.38 15.49 34.13
CA LEU A 2 -53.37 14.40 33.99
C LEU A 2 -52.36 14.82 32.95
N LEU A 3 -51.10 14.95 33.32
CA LEU A 3 -50.00 15.23 32.39
C LEU A 3 -49.58 13.88 31.77
N VAL A 4 -49.98 13.65 30.49
CA VAL A 4 -49.50 12.49 29.75
C VAL A 4 -48.11 12.83 29.21
N VAL A 5 -47.06 12.26 29.81
CA VAL A 5 -45.71 12.33 29.28
C VAL A 5 -45.61 11.28 28.18
N VAL A 6 -45.66 11.72 26.94
CA VAL A 6 -45.37 10.85 25.77
C VAL A 6 -43.85 10.70 25.65
N VAL A 7 -43.31 9.63 26.19
CA VAL A 7 -41.92 9.22 25.93
C VAL A 7 -41.93 8.50 24.59
N SER A 8 -41.52 9.17 23.50
CA SER A 8 -41.29 8.53 22.19
C SER A 8 -40.09 7.59 22.33
N ALA A 9 -40.33 6.27 22.30
CA ALA A 9 -39.28 5.28 22.21
C ALA A 9 -38.67 5.35 20.80
N LEU A 10 -37.40 5.75 20.73
CA LEU A 10 -36.63 5.64 19.48
C LEU A 10 -36.55 4.16 19.07
N THR A 11 -36.84 3.87 17.80
CA THR A 11 -36.73 2.51 17.26
C THR A 11 -35.24 2.17 17.02
N ILE A 12 -34.89 0.88 16.90
CA ILE A 12 -33.51 0.45 16.57
C ILE A 12 -33.06 1.06 15.24
N SER A 13 -33.97 1.20 14.28
CA SER A 13 -33.71 1.85 12.99
C SER A 13 -33.36 3.34 13.15
N ASP A 14 -34.02 4.06 14.03
CA ASP A 14 -33.73 5.49 14.28
C ASP A 14 -32.37 5.67 14.96
N LEU A 15 -32.02 4.78 15.89
CA LEU A 15 -30.70 4.77 16.54
C LEU A 15 -29.58 4.46 15.56
N SER A 16 -29.78 3.51 14.64
CA SER A 16 -28.82 3.18 13.57
C SER A 16 -28.64 4.37 12.61
N ALA A 17 -29.72 4.96 12.13
CA ALA A 17 -29.67 6.13 11.24
C ALA A 17 -28.97 7.34 11.92
N GLN A 18 -29.19 7.56 13.20
CA GLN A 18 -28.51 8.61 13.96
C GLN A 18 -27.01 8.32 14.13
N SER A 19 -26.63 7.04 14.32
CA SER A 19 -25.24 6.61 14.37
C SER A 19 -24.52 6.86 13.04
N ASP A 20 -25.15 6.49 11.92
CA ASP A 20 -24.60 6.66 10.58
C ASP A 20 -24.42 8.15 10.23
N ALA A 21 -25.38 9.00 10.57
CA ALA A 21 -25.27 10.44 10.38
C ALA A 21 -24.10 11.06 11.17
N LYS A 22 -23.85 10.60 12.42
CA LYS A 22 -22.71 11.03 13.20
C LYS A 22 -21.38 10.62 12.57
N ILE A 23 -21.30 9.38 12.09
CA ILE A 23 -20.10 8.89 11.39
C ILE A 23 -19.84 9.71 10.13
N GLN A 24 -20.85 9.97 9.32
CA GLN A 24 -20.71 10.80 8.11
C GLN A 24 -20.22 12.21 8.43
N ALA A 25 -20.78 12.85 9.47
CA ALA A 25 -20.34 14.17 9.93
C ALA A 25 -18.87 14.15 10.39
N ALA A 26 -18.48 13.15 11.18
CA ALA A 26 -17.10 12.99 11.63
C ALA A 26 -16.12 12.77 10.48
N PHE A 27 -16.51 12.01 9.44
CA PHE A 27 -15.70 11.87 8.22
C PHE A 27 -15.56 13.21 7.50
N ALA A 28 -16.64 13.98 7.34
CA ALA A 28 -16.59 15.29 6.67
C ALA A 28 -15.64 16.26 7.40
N GLU A 29 -15.74 16.39 8.72
CA GLU A 29 -14.84 17.24 9.51
C GLU A 29 -13.40 16.71 9.51
N SER A 30 -13.22 15.39 9.53
CA SER A 30 -11.91 14.75 9.39
C SER A 30 -11.23 15.10 8.06
N TYR A 31 -11.96 15.04 6.93
CA TYR A 31 -11.41 15.43 5.62
C TYR A 31 -11.07 16.92 5.57
N LYS A 32 -11.92 17.77 6.11
CA LYS A 32 -11.69 19.22 6.18
C LYS A 32 -10.45 19.55 7.01
N ALA A 33 -10.26 18.90 8.16
CA ALA A 33 -9.08 19.06 9.00
C ALA A 33 -7.82 18.56 8.29
N GLU A 34 -7.88 17.42 7.57
CA GLU A 34 -6.75 16.89 6.78
C GLU A 34 -6.33 17.87 5.68
N LEU A 35 -7.27 18.39 4.90
CA LEU A 35 -6.98 19.37 3.85
C LEU A 35 -6.29 20.63 4.38
N SER A 36 -6.53 20.97 5.66
CA SER A 36 -5.89 22.09 6.36
C SER A 36 -4.58 21.69 7.05
N GLY A 37 -4.13 20.44 6.96
CA GLY A 37 -2.93 19.92 7.61
C GLY A 37 -3.09 19.63 9.11
N TYR A 38 -4.31 19.71 9.66
CA TYR A 38 -4.59 19.47 11.06
C TYR A 38 -4.83 17.98 11.36
N TYR A 39 -3.81 17.16 11.13
CA TYR A 39 -3.93 15.69 11.20
C TYR A 39 -4.36 15.17 12.59
N VAL A 40 -3.90 15.79 13.66
CA VAL A 40 -4.30 15.43 15.04
C VAL A 40 -5.79 15.67 15.26
N LEU A 41 -6.32 16.81 14.78
CA LEU A 41 -7.75 17.10 14.83
C LEU A 41 -8.53 16.09 13.98
N SER A 42 -8.05 15.81 12.77
CA SER A 42 -8.65 14.84 11.87
C SER A 42 -8.78 13.43 12.51
N VAL A 43 -7.76 13.00 13.26
CA VAL A 43 -7.79 11.75 14.04
C VAL A 43 -8.81 11.83 15.16
N SER A 44 -8.89 12.95 15.90
CA SER A 44 -9.81 13.09 17.05
C SER A 44 -11.27 13.03 16.62
N GLU A 45 -11.63 13.60 15.45
CA GLU A 45 -12.99 13.54 14.91
C GLU A 45 -13.45 12.09 14.69
N LEU A 46 -12.60 11.24 14.11
CA LEU A 46 -12.95 9.84 13.88
C LEU A 46 -12.90 9.00 15.15
N ARG A 47 -12.04 9.34 16.11
CA ARG A 47 -12.01 8.64 17.41
C ARG A 47 -13.28 8.89 18.21
N ALA A 48 -13.91 10.05 18.08
CA ALA A 48 -15.19 10.36 18.75
C ALA A 48 -16.35 9.45 18.33
N VAL A 49 -16.27 8.86 17.12
CA VAL A 49 -17.28 7.95 16.57
C VAL A 49 -16.73 6.55 16.32
N TYR A 50 -15.64 6.18 17.01
CA TYR A 50 -14.93 4.94 16.75
C TYR A 50 -15.79 3.71 16.97
N GLN A 51 -15.79 2.83 15.97
CA GLN A 51 -16.37 1.49 15.99
C GLN A 51 -15.32 0.49 15.52
N ALA A 52 -15.00 -0.49 16.37
CA ALA A 52 -13.90 -1.44 16.12
C ALA A 52 -14.14 -2.33 14.88
N ASP A 53 -15.39 -2.62 14.56
CA ASP A 53 -15.85 -3.42 13.43
C ASP A 53 -16.12 -2.60 12.15
N ASN A 54 -15.86 -1.30 12.18
CA ASN A 54 -16.01 -0.45 11.00
C ASN A 54 -14.70 -0.36 10.21
N TYR A 55 -14.67 -1.02 9.04
CA TYR A 55 -13.51 -1.02 8.15
C TYR A 55 -13.07 0.40 7.76
N SER A 56 -14.02 1.25 7.37
CA SER A 56 -13.73 2.59 6.86
C SER A 56 -13.09 3.48 7.92
N ILE A 57 -13.57 3.40 9.17
CA ILE A 57 -12.99 4.14 10.29
C ILE A 57 -11.56 3.64 10.57
N ASN A 58 -11.34 2.33 10.61
CA ASN A 58 -10.01 1.77 10.86
C ASN A 58 -9.03 2.14 9.74
N ALA A 59 -9.40 1.97 8.47
CA ALA A 59 -8.56 2.31 7.33
C ALA A 59 -8.22 3.82 7.31
N ARG A 60 -9.22 4.67 7.60
CA ARG A 60 -9.04 6.12 7.63
C ARG A 60 -8.16 6.58 8.80
N LEU A 61 -8.33 6.02 9.99
CA LEU A 61 -7.46 6.27 11.14
C LEU A 61 -6.02 5.82 10.82
N GLY A 62 -5.84 4.66 10.19
CA GLY A 62 -4.53 4.23 9.71
C GLY A 62 -3.83 5.27 8.84
N TRP A 63 -4.56 5.85 7.87
CA TRP A 63 -4.04 6.90 7.01
C TRP A 63 -3.68 8.19 7.76
N LEU A 64 -4.58 8.71 8.58
CA LEU A 64 -4.38 9.96 9.32
C LEU A 64 -3.24 9.86 10.33
N LEU A 65 -3.10 8.71 10.98
CA LEU A 65 -1.99 8.42 11.88
C LEU A 65 -0.66 8.33 11.12
N PHE A 66 -0.66 7.80 9.89
CA PHE A 66 0.50 7.85 9.02
C PHE A 66 0.90 9.30 8.71
N LEU A 67 -0.05 10.16 8.31
CA LEU A 67 0.19 11.57 8.02
C LEU A 67 0.71 12.34 9.26
N SER A 68 0.22 11.99 10.45
CA SER A 68 0.69 12.56 11.72
C SER A 68 1.97 11.91 12.26
N LYS A 69 2.63 11.05 11.46
CA LYS A 69 3.88 10.34 11.78
C LYS A 69 3.79 9.38 12.98
N GLN A 70 2.59 8.98 13.34
CA GLN A 70 2.33 7.98 14.38
C GLN A 70 2.31 6.56 13.75
N TYR A 71 3.42 6.14 13.18
CA TYR A 71 3.50 4.99 12.29
C TYR A 71 3.13 3.67 12.95
N THR A 72 3.53 3.46 14.21
CA THR A 72 3.18 2.22 14.93
C THR A 72 1.68 2.09 15.13
N GLU A 73 1.02 3.19 15.49
CA GLU A 73 -0.43 3.19 15.69
C GLU A 73 -1.17 3.06 14.34
N SER A 74 -0.64 3.71 13.29
CA SER A 74 -1.11 3.55 11.91
C SER A 74 -1.14 2.07 11.48
N VAL A 75 -0.06 1.33 11.72
CA VAL A 75 0.02 -0.11 11.43
C VAL A 75 -1.07 -0.88 12.18
N ASN A 76 -1.31 -0.58 13.46
CA ASN A 76 -2.33 -1.25 14.26
C ASN A 76 -3.75 -1.03 13.72
N TYR A 77 -4.07 0.17 13.23
CA TYR A 77 -5.39 0.45 12.64
C TYR A 77 -5.55 -0.18 11.26
N TYR A 78 -4.51 -0.19 10.44
CA TYR A 78 -4.54 -0.92 9.18
C TYR A 78 -4.67 -2.43 9.39
N ASP A 79 -4.04 -3.00 10.42
CA ASP A 79 -4.19 -4.41 10.77
C ASP A 79 -5.65 -4.75 11.10
N LYS A 80 -6.31 -3.91 11.91
CA LYS A 80 -7.75 -4.06 12.19
C LYS A 80 -8.60 -4.00 10.89
N ALA A 81 -8.29 -3.06 9.99
CA ALA A 81 -8.98 -2.96 8.72
C ALA A 81 -8.78 -4.22 7.85
N ILE A 82 -7.55 -4.74 7.77
CA ILE A 82 -7.22 -5.96 7.03
C ILE A 82 -7.97 -7.17 7.61
N ASN A 83 -8.06 -7.28 8.94
CA ASN A 83 -8.79 -8.37 9.59
C ASN A 83 -10.30 -8.31 9.30
N LEU A 84 -10.88 -7.12 9.16
CA LEU A 84 -12.28 -6.93 8.80
C LEU A 84 -12.55 -7.22 7.30
N LYS A 85 -11.62 -6.87 6.42
CA LYS A 85 -11.71 -7.11 4.97
C LYS A 85 -10.39 -7.68 4.42
N PRO A 86 -10.14 -8.98 4.55
CA PRO A 86 -8.84 -9.59 4.19
C PRO A 86 -8.45 -9.46 2.72
N TYR A 87 -9.42 -9.29 1.82
CA TYR A 87 -9.19 -9.14 0.38
C TYR A 87 -9.06 -7.67 -0.07
N ALA A 88 -9.20 -6.70 0.84
CA ALA A 88 -9.03 -5.28 0.53
C ALA A 88 -7.54 -4.93 0.45
N ILE A 89 -7.07 -4.65 -0.77
CA ILE A 89 -5.64 -4.40 -1.05
C ILE A 89 -5.21 -3.00 -0.52
N GLU A 90 -6.11 -2.02 -0.52
CA GLU A 90 -5.79 -0.64 -0.15
C GLU A 90 -5.28 -0.49 1.30
N ALA A 91 -5.84 -1.24 2.25
CA ALA A 91 -5.38 -1.22 3.63
C ALA A 91 -3.95 -1.78 3.77
N ARG A 92 -3.60 -2.80 2.97
CA ARG A 92 -2.24 -3.36 2.92
C ARG A 92 -1.24 -2.35 2.35
N PHE A 93 -1.59 -1.65 1.27
CA PHE A 93 -0.75 -0.56 0.74
C PHE A 93 -0.59 0.59 1.74
N GLY A 94 -1.65 0.92 2.47
CA GLY A 94 -1.58 1.89 3.55
C GLY A 94 -0.63 1.46 4.66
N MET A 95 -0.73 0.21 5.12
CA MET A 95 0.17 -0.39 6.11
C MET A 95 1.64 -0.38 5.65
N ILE A 96 1.90 -0.72 4.38
CA ILE A 96 3.24 -0.71 3.79
C ILE A 96 3.90 0.66 3.92
N LYS A 97 3.17 1.76 3.70
CA LYS A 97 3.72 3.11 3.86
C LYS A 97 4.24 3.34 5.28
N ALA A 98 3.46 2.97 6.30
CA ALA A 98 3.86 3.11 7.69
C ALA A 98 5.03 2.17 8.06
N LEU A 99 5.02 0.93 7.56
CA LEU A 99 6.09 -0.04 7.77
C LEU A 99 7.41 0.38 7.12
N ASN A 100 7.38 1.07 5.99
CA ASN A 100 8.55 1.64 5.33
C ASN A 100 9.21 2.71 6.22
N GLU A 101 8.42 3.61 6.81
CA GLU A 101 8.93 4.62 7.75
C GLU A 101 9.54 3.98 9.01
N LEU A 102 8.96 2.87 9.46
CA LEU A 102 9.48 2.06 10.56
C LEU A 102 10.67 1.16 10.14
N LYS A 103 11.05 1.14 8.86
CA LYS A 103 12.08 0.27 8.29
C LYS A 103 11.86 -1.23 8.57
N SER A 104 10.60 -1.61 8.71
CA SER A 104 10.19 -3.00 9.01
C SER A 104 10.10 -3.84 7.74
N TRP A 105 11.23 -4.03 7.06
CA TRP A 105 11.32 -4.60 5.72
C TRP A 105 10.75 -6.01 5.57
N ASP A 106 10.82 -6.85 6.62
CA ASP A 106 10.21 -8.18 6.59
C ASP A 106 8.69 -8.10 6.55
N LYS A 107 8.10 -7.21 7.37
CA LYS A 107 6.65 -6.98 7.34
C LYS A 107 6.20 -6.32 6.03
N VAL A 108 7.00 -5.44 5.44
CA VAL A 108 6.75 -4.89 4.09
C VAL A 108 6.68 -6.01 3.06
N LYS A 109 7.66 -6.94 3.09
CA LYS A 109 7.68 -8.11 2.21
C LYS A 109 6.41 -8.95 2.38
N GLU A 110 6.02 -9.28 3.61
CA GLU A 110 4.81 -10.04 3.94
C GLU A 110 3.55 -9.39 3.34
N GLN A 111 3.43 -8.05 3.40
CA GLN A 111 2.26 -7.37 2.84
C GLN A 111 2.24 -7.44 1.31
N TYR A 112 3.38 -7.25 0.61
CA TYR A 112 3.42 -7.43 -0.84
C TYR A 112 3.09 -8.86 -1.24
N GLU A 113 3.62 -9.87 -0.56
CA GLU A 113 3.29 -11.28 -0.80
C GLU A 113 1.80 -11.56 -0.56
N ALA A 114 1.21 -10.95 0.47
CA ALA A 114 -0.23 -11.08 0.73
C ALA A 114 -1.09 -10.43 -0.35
N ILE A 115 -0.67 -9.27 -0.90
CA ILE A 115 -1.34 -8.63 -2.04
C ILE A 115 -1.27 -9.56 -3.26
N LEU A 116 -0.10 -10.14 -3.54
CA LEU A 116 0.10 -11.02 -4.70
C LEU A 116 -0.66 -12.37 -4.59
N LYS A 117 -1.09 -12.77 -3.39
CA LYS A 117 -2.02 -13.89 -3.21
C LYS A 117 -3.46 -13.52 -3.59
N ILE A 118 -3.82 -12.24 -3.56
CA ILE A 118 -5.15 -11.72 -3.92
C ILE A 118 -5.19 -11.38 -5.40
N ASP A 119 -4.14 -10.70 -5.89
CA ASP A 119 -3.95 -10.23 -7.26
C ASP A 119 -2.50 -10.50 -7.67
N ASP A 120 -2.26 -11.63 -8.34
CA ASP A 120 -0.93 -12.12 -8.70
C ASP A 120 -0.28 -11.32 -9.86
N GLN A 121 -1.06 -10.45 -10.51
CA GLN A 121 -0.62 -9.52 -11.55
C GLN A 121 -0.47 -8.08 -11.05
N ASN A 122 -0.57 -7.83 -9.75
CA ASN A 122 -0.41 -6.51 -9.17
C ASN A 122 1.01 -5.97 -9.41
N THR A 123 1.18 -5.17 -10.45
CA THR A 123 2.49 -4.69 -10.90
C THR A 123 3.23 -3.86 -9.84
N THR A 124 2.51 -3.08 -9.03
CA THR A 124 3.11 -2.33 -7.92
C THR A 124 3.75 -3.27 -6.91
N SER A 125 3.02 -4.31 -6.52
CA SER A 125 3.52 -5.31 -5.56
C SER A 125 4.65 -6.15 -6.13
N LEU A 126 4.53 -6.58 -7.39
CA LEU A 126 5.60 -7.29 -8.09
C LEU A 126 6.89 -6.46 -8.14
N TYR A 127 6.78 -5.18 -8.53
CA TYR A 127 7.94 -4.30 -8.66
C TYR A 127 8.66 -4.11 -7.33
N TRP A 128 7.94 -3.68 -6.30
CA TRP A 128 8.56 -3.36 -5.01
C TRP A 128 9.02 -4.59 -4.24
N LEU A 129 8.33 -5.73 -4.38
CA LEU A 129 8.82 -7.01 -3.87
C LEU A 129 10.10 -7.42 -4.60
N GLY A 130 10.14 -7.27 -5.92
CA GLY A 130 11.33 -7.52 -6.73
C GLY A 130 12.52 -6.66 -6.29
N VAL A 131 12.32 -5.35 -6.07
CA VAL A 131 13.36 -4.43 -5.57
C VAL A 131 13.85 -4.86 -4.19
N LEU A 132 12.95 -5.24 -3.29
CA LEU A 132 13.31 -5.67 -1.94
C LEU A 132 14.13 -6.96 -1.95
N LEU A 133 13.77 -7.92 -2.78
CA LEU A 133 14.49 -9.18 -2.98
C LEU A 133 15.86 -8.94 -3.63
N TYR A 134 15.92 -8.07 -4.64
CA TYR A 134 17.17 -7.68 -5.30
C TYR A 134 18.17 -7.08 -4.29
N ASN A 135 17.72 -6.17 -3.44
CA ASN A 135 18.56 -5.57 -2.38
C ASN A 135 19.06 -6.61 -1.36
N ARG A 136 18.33 -7.70 -1.18
CA ARG A 136 18.73 -8.85 -0.36
C ARG A 136 19.62 -9.85 -1.12
N LYS A 137 19.96 -9.57 -2.37
CA LYS A 137 20.71 -10.44 -3.28
C LYS A 137 19.98 -11.75 -3.64
N ASP A 138 18.67 -11.81 -3.40
CA ASP A 138 17.83 -12.90 -3.89
C ASP A 138 17.41 -12.60 -5.35
N TYR A 139 18.41 -12.67 -6.23
CA TYR A 139 18.25 -12.31 -7.64
C TYR A 139 17.32 -13.27 -8.39
N ASP A 140 17.18 -14.49 -7.92
CA ASP A 140 16.30 -15.49 -8.54
C ASP A 140 14.84 -15.11 -8.38
N ASN A 141 14.42 -14.78 -7.17
CA ASN A 141 13.05 -14.37 -6.91
C ASN A 141 12.80 -12.92 -7.37
N ALA A 142 13.78 -12.04 -7.31
CA ALA A 142 13.69 -10.69 -7.87
C ALA A 142 13.40 -10.75 -9.38
N ALA A 143 14.18 -11.53 -10.13
CA ALA A 143 13.99 -11.69 -11.57
C ALA A 143 12.60 -12.23 -11.94
N LYS A 144 12.08 -13.23 -11.19
CA LYS A 144 10.72 -13.75 -11.42
C LYS A 144 9.64 -12.67 -11.30
N ASN A 145 9.79 -11.77 -10.32
CA ASN A 145 8.82 -10.68 -10.14
C ASN A 145 8.90 -9.67 -11.29
N PHE A 146 10.09 -9.20 -11.65
CA PHE A 146 10.25 -8.27 -12.77
C PHE A 146 9.87 -8.89 -14.11
N GLU A 147 10.17 -10.17 -14.33
CA GLU A 147 9.80 -10.90 -15.57
C GLU A 147 8.28 -10.95 -15.76
N LYS A 148 7.51 -11.16 -14.71
CA LYS A 148 6.03 -11.07 -14.78
C LYS A 148 5.57 -9.70 -15.28
N ILE A 149 6.20 -8.62 -14.82
CA ILE A 149 5.84 -7.26 -15.27
C ILE A 149 6.26 -7.05 -16.71
N VAL A 150 7.48 -7.43 -17.09
CA VAL A 150 7.99 -7.27 -18.48
C VAL A 150 7.15 -8.08 -19.46
N ASN A 151 6.64 -9.25 -19.09
CA ASN A 151 5.74 -10.04 -19.92
C ASN A 151 4.38 -9.36 -20.15
N LEU A 152 3.87 -8.61 -19.17
CA LEU A 152 2.62 -7.84 -19.29
C LEU A 152 2.85 -6.48 -19.96
N TYR A 153 3.96 -5.84 -19.62
CA TYR A 153 4.32 -4.48 -20.04
C TYR A 153 5.76 -4.43 -20.55
N PRO A 154 6.04 -4.92 -21.77
CA PRO A 154 7.41 -5.01 -22.28
C PRO A 154 8.09 -3.66 -22.53
N MET A 155 7.34 -2.56 -22.47
CA MET A 155 7.85 -1.19 -22.57
C MET A 155 8.04 -0.51 -21.20
N ASP A 156 7.83 -1.22 -20.09
CA ASP A 156 8.10 -0.67 -18.74
C ASP A 156 9.60 -0.67 -18.46
N TYR A 157 10.22 0.49 -18.72
CA TYR A 157 11.65 0.68 -18.53
C TYR A 157 12.14 0.25 -17.14
N GLY A 158 11.40 0.61 -16.08
CA GLY A 158 11.77 0.31 -14.68
C GLY A 158 11.94 -1.19 -14.44
N SER A 159 11.01 -1.98 -14.95
CA SER A 159 11.07 -3.45 -14.80
C SER A 159 12.10 -4.10 -15.73
N VAL A 160 12.24 -3.59 -16.96
CA VAL A 160 13.25 -4.08 -17.91
C VAL A 160 14.66 -3.90 -17.36
N ILE A 161 15.01 -2.71 -16.86
CA ILE A 161 16.36 -2.45 -16.32
C ILE A 161 16.63 -3.25 -15.04
N MET A 162 15.65 -3.41 -14.17
CA MET A 162 15.80 -4.20 -12.94
C MET A 162 15.92 -5.70 -13.25
N LEU A 163 15.19 -6.20 -14.25
CA LEU A 163 15.34 -7.57 -14.73
C LEU A 163 16.73 -7.80 -15.34
N ALA A 164 17.23 -6.85 -16.13
CA ALA A 164 18.58 -6.94 -16.72
C ALA A 164 19.66 -7.09 -15.64
N TRP A 165 19.61 -6.26 -14.62
CA TRP A 165 20.54 -6.35 -13.49
C TRP A 165 20.39 -7.65 -12.69
N ALA A 166 19.16 -8.10 -12.44
CA ALA A 166 18.94 -9.37 -11.76
C ALA A 166 19.51 -10.55 -12.59
N ARG A 167 19.30 -10.57 -13.90
CA ARG A 167 19.86 -11.59 -14.80
C ARG A 167 21.40 -11.56 -14.83
N LEU A 168 21.98 -10.35 -14.83
CA LEU A 168 23.46 -10.22 -14.76
C LEU A 168 24.01 -10.83 -13.48
N TYR A 169 23.42 -10.53 -12.32
CA TYR A 169 23.87 -11.08 -11.04
C TYR A 169 23.54 -12.57 -10.84
N GLN A 170 22.63 -13.13 -11.64
CA GLN A 170 22.43 -14.57 -11.77
C GLN A 170 23.51 -15.26 -12.62
N GLY A 171 24.42 -14.48 -13.25
CA GLY A 171 25.38 -14.99 -14.25
C GLY A 171 24.77 -15.25 -15.63
N LYS A 172 23.51 -14.89 -15.87
CA LYS A 172 22.80 -15.03 -17.15
C LYS A 172 23.12 -13.85 -18.08
N THR A 173 24.41 -13.74 -18.44
CA THR A 173 24.95 -12.59 -19.16
C THR A 173 24.31 -12.37 -20.54
N GLY A 174 23.94 -13.46 -21.25
CA GLY A 174 23.23 -13.37 -22.53
C GLY A 174 21.86 -12.70 -22.42
N ASP A 175 21.05 -13.13 -21.44
CA ASP A 175 19.73 -12.55 -21.18
C ASP A 175 19.87 -11.09 -20.74
N ALA A 176 20.82 -10.82 -19.83
CA ALA A 176 21.10 -9.47 -19.33
C ALA A 176 21.47 -8.52 -20.48
N LYS A 177 22.32 -8.95 -21.42
CA LYS A 177 22.71 -8.15 -22.59
C LYS A 177 21.51 -7.75 -23.46
N VAL A 178 20.59 -8.68 -23.71
CA VAL A 178 19.36 -8.40 -24.46
C VAL A 178 18.51 -7.35 -23.75
N LEU A 179 18.31 -7.52 -22.45
CA LEU A 179 17.49 -6.60 -21.64
C LEU A 179 18.13 -5.22 -21.47
N PHE A 180 19.46 -5.11 -21.32
CA PHE A 180 20.14 -3.82 -21.30
C PHE A 180 20.01 -3.09 -22.63
N ASN A 181 20.14 -3.78 -23.78
CA ASN A 181 19.91 -3.19 -25.08
C ASN A 181 18.44 -2.72 -25.23
N GLN A 182 17.46 -3.51 -24.75
CA GLN A 182 16.07 -3.09 -24.72
C GLN A 182 15.89 -1.83 -23.85
N ALA A 183 16.52 -1.77 -22.67
CA ALA A 183 16.47 -0.59 -21.80
C ALA A 183 17.02 0.67 -22.49
N ILE A 184 18.11 0.55 -23.30
CA ILE A 184 18.64 1.66 -24.11
C ILE A 184 17.65 2.11 -25.17
N LEU A 185 16.88 1.20 -25.79
CA LEU A 185 15.83 1.59 -26.74
C LEU A 185 14.70 2.37 -26.05
N LEU A 186 14.38 2.00 -24.83
CA LEU A 186 13.32 2.65 -24.02
C LEU A 186 13.79 4.00 -23.42
N SER A 187 15.08 4.08 -23.09
CA SER A 187 15.72 5.28 -22.52
C SER A 187 17.11 5.46 -23.16
N PRO A 188 17.22 6.16 -24.30
CA PRO A 188 18.49 6.40 -24.96
C PRO A 188 19.50 7.09 -24.05
N ASN A 189 20.75 6.62 -24.09
CA ASN A 189 21.86 7.11 -23.27
C ASN A 189 21.72 6.84 -21.74
N ASP A 190 20.89 5.87 -21.37
CA ASP A 190 20.75 5.49 -19.96
C ASP A 190 22.09 5.01 -19.37
N PRO A 191 22.59 5.65 -18.30
CA PRO A 191 23.88 5.30 -17.72
C PRO A 191 23.87 3.94 -17.03
N SER A 192 22.72 3.50 -16.48
CA SER A 192 22.60 2.20 -15.80
C SER A 192 22.68 1.05 -16.79
N ALA A 193 21.96 1.15 -17.92
CA ALA A 193 22.02 0.13 -18.97
C ALA A 193 23.41 0.05 -19.60
N THR A 194 24.05 1.22 -19.86
CA THR A 194 25.41 1.28 -20.36
C THR A 194 26.41 0.66 -19.39
N ALA A 195 26.29 0.94 -18.10
CA ALA A 195 27.14 0.34 -17.06
C ALA A 195 26.96 -1.19 -17.00
N GLY A 196 25.73 -1.68 -17.15
CA GLY A 196 25.44 -3.12 -17.20
C GLY A 196 26.10 -3.82 -18.40
N LEU A 197 26.00 -3.22 -19.60
CA LEU A 197 26.66 -3.75 -20.81
C LEU A 197 28.20 -3.81 -20.66
N ASN A 198 28.79 -2.79 -20.02
CA ASN A 198 30.24 -2.75 -19.80
C ASN A 198 30.74 -3.82 -18.80
N GLN A 199 29.87 -4.35 -17.94
CA GLN A 199 30.21 -5.48 -17.05
C GLN A 199 30.10 -6.83 -17.74
N ILE A 200 29.45 -6.91 -18.89
CA ILE A 200 29.33 -8.13 -19.68
C ILE A 200 30.55 -8.18 -20.61
N LYS A 201 31.57 -8.91 -20.20
CA LYS A 201 32.78 -9.15 -20.96
C LYS A 201 32.62 -10.35 -21.93
#